data_b038827bb92de0513ad2392fe9b990bf
#
_entry.id   b038827bb92de0513ad2392fe9b990bf
#
_cell.length_a   1.000
_cell.length_b   1.000
_cell.length_c   1.000
_cell.angle_alpha   90.00
_cell.angle_beta   90.00
_cell.angle_gamma   90.00
#
_symmetry.space_group_name_H-M   'P 1'
#
loop_
_entity.id
_entity.type
_entity.pdbx_description
1 polymer ?
#
loop_
_entity_poly.entity_id
_entity_poly.type
_entity_poly.pdbx_seq_one_letter_code
_entity_poly.pdbx_strand_id
1 'polypeptide(L)'
;MKTLTKNQIFQICENLFERLPDLFRSLDIEYVEYPNRFSFACPVHGGDNPEGCSVFTDGLTSKGNWQCWTNHCEDDFTNSLLGFVRGTLSQNRDRKVSMNEAAAYCSNFFNISIEDLDKIEERQH
;
A
#
# COMPACT_ATOMS: atom_id res chain seq x y z
N MET A 1 -8.93 15.54 -12.70
CA MET A 1 -8.47 14.16 -12.57
C MET A 1 -9.62 13.31 -12.01
N LYS A 2 -9.82 12.16 -12.58
CA LYS A 2 -10.92 11.29 -12.21
C LYS A 2 -10.66 10.60 -10.87
N THR A 3 -11.67 10.57 -10.00
CA THR A 3 -11.56 9.87 -8.72
C THR A 3 -11.48 8.35 -8.96
N LEU A 4 -10.61 7.68 -8.22
CA LEU A 4 -10.48 6.23 -8.31
C LEU A 4 -11.75 5.53 -7.82
N THR A 5 -12.18 4.50 -8.53
CA THR A 5 -13.28 3.65 -8.10
C THR A 5 -12.79 2.65 -7.07
N LYS A 6 -13.72 2.06 -6.30
CA LYS A 6 -13.38 1.00 -5.35
C LYS A 6 -12.74 -0.19 -6.04
N ASN A 7 -13.20 -0.53 -7.24
CA ASN A 7 -12.64 -1.64 -8.00
C ASN A 7 -11.21 -1.36 -8.45
N GLN A 8 -10.93 -0.14 -8.89
CA GLN A 8 -9.57 0.26 -9.25
C GLN A 8 -8.62 0.16 -8.06
N ILE A 9 -9.04 0.65 -6.89
CA ILE A 9 -8.26 0.56 -5.66
C ILE A 9 -7.99 -0.90 -5.31
N PHE A 10 -9.02 -1.74 -5.38
CA PHE A 10 -8.89 -3.17 -5.11
C PHE A 10 -7.88 -3.85 -6.05
N GLN A 11 -7.97 -3.56 -7.34
CA GLN A 11 -7.06 -4.14 -8.34
C GLN A 11 -5.61 -3.70 -8.10
N ILE A 12 -5.40 -2.44 -7.78
CA ILE A 12 -4.06 -1.94 -7.45
C ILE A 12 -3.52 -2.67 -6.22
N CYS A 13 -4.34 -2.80 -5.18
CA CYS A 13 -3.93 -3.48 -3.94
C CYS A 13 -3.58 -4.95 -4.20
N GLU A 14 -4.33 -5.65 -5.05
CA GLU A 14 -4.02 -7.04 -5.39
C GLU A 14 -2.67 -7.15 -6.12
N ASN A 15 -2.40 -6.23 -7.05
CA ASN A 15 -1.11 -6.20 -7.73
C ASN A 15 0.04 -5.93 -6.75
N LEU A 16 -0.15 -5.02 -5.81
CA LEU A 16 0.85 -4.73 -4.78
C LEU A 16 1.08 -5.92 -3.88
N PHE A 17 0.01 -6.61 -3.49
CA PHE A 17 0.09 -7.79 -2.62
C PHE A 17 0.95 -8.89 -3.23
N GLU A 18 0.84 -9.11 -4.52
CA GLU A 18 1.64 -10.12 -5.23
C GLU A 18 3.11 -9.73 -5.36
N ARG A 19 3.46 -8.47 -5.10
CA ARG A 19 4.81 -7.92 -5.29
C ARG A 19 5.33 -7.18 -4.06
N LEU A 20 4.95 -7.64 -2.86
CA LEU A 20 5.33 -6.94 -1.62
C LEU A 20 6.83 -6.70 -1.46
N PRO A 21 7.72 -7.67 -1.72
CA PRO A 21 9.16 -7.38 -1.61
C PRO A 21 9.61 -6.27 -2.56
N ASP A 22 9.07 -6.23 -3.77
CA ASP A 22 9.38 -5.17 -4.74
C ASP A 22 8.85 -3.81 -4.26
N LEU A 23 7.65 -3.81 -3.67
CA LEU A 23 7.07 -2.59 -3.10
C LEU A 23 7.95 -2.04 -1.98
N PHE A 24 8.36 -2.89 -1.05
CA PHE A 24 9.23 -2.47 0.07
C PHE A 24 10.55 -1.92 -0.46
N ARG A 25 11.13 -2.57 -1.47
CA ARG A 25 12.37 -2.11 -2.08
C ARG A 25 12.20 -0.74 -2.74
N SER A 26 11.08 -0.54 -3.44
CA SER A 26 10.80 0.74 -4.10
C SER A 26 10.65 1.90 -3.11
N LEU A 27 10.18 1.61 -1.91
CA LEU A 27 9.96 2.59 -0.85
C LEU A 27 11.14 2.67 0.13
N ASP A 28 12.22 1.93 -0.15
CA ASP A 28 13.44 1.88 0.67
C ASP A 28 13.14 1.39 2.10
N ILE A 29 12.32 0.34 2.20
CA ILE A 29 11.92 -0.27 3.47
C ILE A 29 12.68 -1.56 3.69
N GLU A 30 13.40 -1.67 4.80
CA GLU A 30 14.00 -2.92 5.25
C GLU A 30 12.96 -3.70 6.04
N TYR A 31 12.82 -4.99 5.74
CA TYR A 31 11.77 -5.81 6.34
C TYR A 31 12.29 -7.17 6.78
N VAL A 32 11.52 -7.78 7.70
CA VAL A 32 11.71 -9.18 8.11
C VAL A 32 10.46 -9.95 7.69
N GLU A 33 10.64 -11.08 7.04
CA GLU A 33 9.52 -11.91 6.59
C GLU A 33 9.22 -12.99 7.63
N TYR A 34 7.96 -13.04 8.08
CA TYR A 34 7.43 -14.11 8.93
C TYR A 34 6.40 -14.91 8.13
N PRO A 35 6.02 -16.11 8.60
CA PRO A 35 5.06 -16.94 7.85
C PRO A 35 3.71 -16.26 7.57
N ASN A 36 3.30 -15.30 8.40
CA ASN A 36 1.99 -14.66 8.31
C ASN A 36 2.05 -13.16 8.07
N ARG A 37 3.25 -12.55 7.99
CA ARG A 37 3.37 -11.10 7.83
C ARG A 37 4.79 -10.70 7.46
N PHE A 38 4.93 -9.49 6.94
CA PHE A 38 6.19 -8.76 6.89
C PHE A 38 6.20 -7.75 8.03
N SER A 39 7.35 -7.55 8.67
CA SER A 39 7.50 -6.62 9.77
C SER A 39 8.64 -5.64 9.47
N PHE A 40 8.47 -4.37 9.86
CA PHE A 40 9.44 -3.32 9.56
C PHE A 40 9.20 -2.11 10.46
N ALA A 41 10.15 -1.17 10.46
CA ALA A 41 9.96 0.12 11.11
C ALA A 41 8.90 0.91 10.32
N CYS A 42 7.98 1.58 10.99
CA CYS A 42 6.87 2.25 10.31
C CYS A 42 7.38 3.39 9.43
N PRO A 43 7.19 3.31 8.10
CA PRO A 43 7.68 4.35 7.20
C PRO A 43 6.77 5.57 7.15
N VAL A 44 5.59 5.48 7.75
CA VAL A 44 4.58 6.55 7.69
C VAL A 44 4.87 7.64 8.72
N HIS A 45 5.28 7.27 9.94
CA HIS A 45 5.67 8.27 10.94
C HIS A 45 7.17 8.29 11.22
N GLY A 46 7.96 7.57 10.39
CA GLY A 46 9.41 7.55 10.57
C GLY A 46 9.87 6.82 11.81
N GLY A 47 9.18 5.74 12.18
CA GLY A 47 9.53 4.94 13.36
C GLY A 47 10.84 4.18 13.19
N ASP A 48 11.43 3.78 14.31
CA ASP A 48 12.71 3.06 14.33
C ASP A 48 12.62 1.64 14.88
N ASN A 49 11.44 1.21 15.33
CA ASN A 49 11.22 -0.14 15.87
C ASN A 49 11.00 -1.12 14.72
N PRO A 50 11.90 -2.11 14.49
CA PRO A 50 11.75 -3.06 13.38
C PRO A 50 10.48 -3.91 13.44
N GLU A 51 9.81 -3.97 14.59
CA GLU A 51 8.54 -4.68 14.77
C GLU A 51 7.36 -3.71 14.89
N GLY A 52 7.56 -2.43 14.59
CA GLY A 52 6.56 -1.40 14.82
C GLY A 52 5.44 -1.34 13.80
N CYS A 53 5.61 -1.97 12.64
CA CYS A 53 4.61 -1.96 11.58
C CYS A 53 4.61 -3.33 10.87
N SER A 54 3.46 -3.74 10.38
CA SER A 54 3.31 -5.03 9.70
C SER A 54 2.38 -4.94 8.51
N VAL A 55 2.66 -5.76 7.48
CA VAL A 55 1.72 -6.06 6.40
C VAL A 55 1.39 -7.53 6.51
N PHE A 56 0.12 -7.87 6.64
CA PHE A 56 -0.32 -9.25 6.85
C PHE A 56 -0.45 -9.99 5.51
N THR A 57 0.08 -11.21 5.47
CA THR A 57 0.00 -12.06 4.28
C THR A 57 -1.00 -13.20 4.44
N ASP A 58 -1.68 -13.27 5.58
CA ASP A 58 -2.54 -14.37 5.98
C ASP A 58 -3.73 -13.83 6.77
N GLY A 59 -4.79 -14.64 6.90
CA GLY A 59 -5.99 -14.29 7.65
C GLY A 59 -7.16 -13.90 6.76
N LEU A 60 -8.39 -14.25 7.17
CA LEU A 60 -9.60 -14.02 6.38
C LEU A 60 -9.90 -12.54 6.17
N THR A 61 -9.62 -11.70 7.17
CA THR A 61 -9.91 -10.27 7.12
C THR A 61 -8.67 -9.39 7.14
N SER A 62 -7.51 -9.95 7.53
CA SER A 62 -6.29 -9.17 7.68
C SER A 62 -5.34 -9.26 6.48
N LYS A 63 -5.48 -10.27 5.62
CA LYS A 63 -4.62 -10.47 4.47
C LYS A 63 -4.60 -9.22 3.57
N GLY A 64 -3.41 -8.69 3.33
CA GLY A 64 -3.24 -7.50 2.51
C GLY A 64 -3.44 -6.18 3.25
N ASN A 65 -3.75 -6.23 4.54
CA ASN A 65 -3.86 -5.03 5.38
C ASN A 65 -2.54 -4.73 6.06
N TRP A 66 -2.35 -3.48 6.45
CA TRP A 66 -1.17 -3.09 7.22
C TRP A 66 -1.61 -2.46 8.55
N GLN A 67 -0.70 -2.49 9.51
CA GLN A 67 -0.97 -1.91 10.83
C GLN A 67 0.32 -1.34 11.42
N CYS A 68 0.25 -0.12 11.93
CA CYS A 68 1.29 0.49 12.77
C CYS A 68 0.91 0.25 14.23
N TRP A 69 1.71 -0.55 14.92
CA TRP A 69 1.40 -0.98 16.29
C TRP A 69 1.63 0.14 17.32
N THR A 70 2.49 1.10 17.01
CA THR A 70 2.90 2.12 17.96
C THR A 70 2.09 3.42 17.83
N ASN A 71 1.63 3.76 16.63
CA ASN A 71 1.00 5.05 16.36
C ASN A 71 -0.30 4.95 15.54
N HIS A 72 -0.70 3.76 15.15
CA HIS A 72 -1.93 3.51 14.38
C HIS A 72 -2.05 4.39 13.12
N CYS A 73 -0.96 4.51 12.37
CA CYS A 73 -0.91 5.35 11.17
C CYS A 73 -1.93 4.94 10.12
N GLU A 74 -2.34 3.67 10.12
CA GLU A 74 -3.37 3.17 9.20
C GLU A 74 -4.71 3.90 9.37
N ASP A 75 -4.98 4.47 10.53
CA ASP A 75 -6.21 5.22 10.76
C ASP A 75 -6.25 6.51 9.95
N ASP A 76 -5.10 7.09 9.63
CA ASP A 76 -5.00 8.33 8.85
C ASP A 76 -5.02 8.08 7.34
N PHE A 77 -4.64 6.89 6.88
CA PHE A 77 -4.41 6.60 5.47
C PHE A 77 -5.16 5.40 4.93
N THR A 78 -5.98 4.75 5.72
CA THR A 78 -6.65 3.47 5.48
C THR A 78 -5.71 2.27 5.61
N ASN A 79 -6.26 1.12 5.94
CA ASN A 79 -5.49 -0.11 6.16
C ASN A 79 -5.21 -0.90 4.88
N SER A 80 -5.56 -0.37 3.71
CA SER A 80 -5.26 -0.99 2.42
C SER A 80 -3.80 -0.76 2.03
N LEU A 81 -3.27 -1.58 1.12
CA LEU A 81 -1.91 -1.41 0.63
C LEU A 81 -1.73 -0.07 -0.09
N LEU A 82 -2.74 0.41 -0.80
CA LEU A 82 -2.67 1.74 -1.41
C LEU A 82 -2.60 2.83 -0.35
N GLY A 83 -3.32 2.65 0.77
CA GLY A 83 -3.21 3.55 1.92
C GLY A 83 -1.82 3.55 2.52
N PHE A 84 -1.17 2.37 2.59
CA PHE A 84 0.21 2.24 3.04
C PHE A 84 1.18 3.02 2.14
N VAL A 85 1.04 2.88 0.82
CA VAL A 85 1.85 3.63 -0.15
C VAL A 85 1.63 5.13 0.03
N ARG A 86 0.37 5.54 0.16
CA ARG A 86 0.00 6.93 0.37
C ARG A 86 0.66 7.51 1.61
N GLY A 87 0.60 6.78 2.72
CA GLY A 87 1.20 7.23 3.99
C GLY A 87 2.71 7.32 3.91
N THR A 88 3.36 6.33 3.29
CA THR A 88 4.82 6.31 3.13
C THR A 88 5.29 7.48 2.25
N LEU A 89 4.62 7.72 1.12
CA LEU A 89 4.96 8.83 0.25
C LEU A 89 4.71 10.17 0.94
N SER A 90 3.67 10.27 1.78
CA SER A 90 3.39 11.48 2.54
C SER A 90 4.54 11.83 3.49
N GLN A 91 5.09 10.84 4.16
CA GLN A 91 6.25 11.04 5.03
C GLN A 91 7.48 11.46 4.22
N ASN A 92 7.74 10.78 3.10
CA ASN A 92 8.92 11.05 2.29
C ASN A 92 8.88 12.44 1.64
N ARG A 93 7.69 12.94 1.31
CA ARG A 93 7.51 14.22 0.63
C ARG A 93 7.15 15.35 1.57
N ASP A 94 7.04 15.08 2.85
CA ASP A 94 6.69 16.04 3.91
C ASP A 94 5.39 16.81 3.58
N ARG A 95 4.41 16.09 3.01
CA ARG A 95 3.06 16.62 2.75
C ARG A 95 2.09 15.45 2.56
N LYS A 96 0.81 15.70 2.76
CA LYS A 96 -0.21 14.65 2.57
C LYS A 96 -0.39 14.36 1.09
N VAL A 97 -0.08 13.13 0.68
CA VAL A 97 -0.21 12.65 -0.68
C VAL A 97 -1.65 12.18 -0.89
N SER A 98 -2.23 12.48 -2.05
CA SER A 98 -3.58 12.02 -2.39
C SER A 98 -3.57 10.55 -2.82
N MET A 99 -4.76 9.94 -2.83
CA MET A 99 -4.93 8.57 -3.31
C MET A 99 -4.53 8.47 -4.79
N ASN A 100 -4.85 9.49 -5.59
CA ASN A 100 -4.49 9.53 -7.01
C ASN A 100 -2.99 9.59 -7.21
N GLU A 101 -2.26 10.34 -6.38
CA GLU A 101 -0.80 10.38 -6.45
C GLU A 101 -0.18 9.03 -6.09
N ALA A 102 -0.71 8.37 -5.07
CA ALA A 102 -0.24 7.05 -4.68
C ALA A 102 -0.49 6.03 -5.79
N ALA A 103 -1.66 6.09 -6.42
CA ALA A 103 -1.99 5.22 -7.55
C ALA A 103 -1.07 5.48 -8.75
N ALA A 104 -0.76 6.75 -9.03
CA ALA A 104 0.17 7.11 -10.11
C ALA A 104 1.57 6.55 -9.84
N TYR A 105 2.03 6.62 -8.60
CA TYR A 105 3.31 6.01 -8.21
C TYR A 105 3.32 4.52 -8.50
N CYS A 106 2.27 3.81 -8.08
CA CYS A 106 2.16 2.37 -8.31
C CYS A 106 2.10 2.05 -9.80
N SER A 107 1.33 2.83 -10.57
CA SER A 107 1.23 2.65 -12.01
C SER A 107 2.58 2.78 -12.69
N ASN A 108 3.35 3.79 -12.34
CA ASN A 108 4.67 4.02 -12.93
C ASN A 108 5.69 2.96 -12.52
N PHE A 109 5.70 2.58 -11.25
CA PHE A 109 6.70 1.65 -10.73
C PHE A 109 6.42 0.20 -11.15
N PHE A 110 5.16 -0.23 -11.08
CA PHE A 110 4.76 -1.61 -11.35
C PHE A 110 4.14 -1.81 -12.73
N ASN A 111 4.11 -0.77 -13.54
CA ASN A 111 3.53 -0.80 -14.88
C ASN A 111 2.05 -1.23 -14.85
N ILE A 112 1.30 -0.75 -13.86
CA ILE A 112 -0.13 -1.00 -13.72
C ILE A 112 -0.88 0.10 -14.46
N SER A 113 -1.66 -0.29 -15.48
CA SER A 113 -2.46 0.69 -16.23
C SER A 113 -3.82 0.90 -15.56
N ILE A 114 -4.06 2.08 -15.01
CA ILE A 114 -5.35 2.41 -14.38
C ILE A 114 -6.47 2.41 -15.43
N GLU A 115 -6.16 2.84 -16.65
CA GLU A 115 -7.13 2.82 -17.76
C GLU A 115 -7.53 1.39 -18.13
N ASP A 116 -6.58 0.46 -18.11
CA ASP A 116 -6.86 -0.95 -18.37
C ASP A 116 -7.73 -1.55 -17.27
N LEU A 117 -7.56 -1.11 -16.02
CA LEU A 117 -8.43 -1.55 -14.92
C LEU A 117 -9.87 -1.09 -15.15
N ASP A 118 -10.07 0.13 -15.62
CA ASP A 118 -11.39 0.63 -16.01
C ASP A 118 -12.01 -0.22 -17.12
N LYS A 119 -11.24 -0.55 -18.13
CA LYS A 119 -11.71 -1.37 -19.26
C LYS A 119 -12.11 -2.77 -18.81
N ILE A 120 -11.35 -3.36 -17.88
CA ILE A 120 -11.68 -4.68 -17.33
C ILE A 120 -13.00 -4.60 -16.56
N GLU A 121 -13.20 -3.54 -15.76
CA GLU A 121 -14.43 -3.31 -15.03
C GLU A 121 -15.63 -3.20 -15.98
N GLU A 122 -15.49 -2.43 -17.05
CA GLU A 122 -16.54 -2.25 -18.06
C GLU A 122 -16.91 -3.57 -18.73
N ARG A 123 -15.92 -4.44 -18.99
CA ARG A 123 -16.15 -5.73 -19.63
C ARG A 123 -16.88 -6.74 -18.75
N GLN A 124 -16.83 -6.57 -17.44
CA GLN A 124 -17.47 -7.46 -16.49
C GLN A 124 -18.95 -7.11 -16.26
N HIS A 125 -19.40 -6.02 -16.82
CA HIS A 125 -20.79 -5.63 -16.81
C HIS A 125 -21.46 -6.06 -18.12
#